data_e66fb339f09c356a463ad2a6cc7ee2f5
#
_entry.id   e66fb339f09c356a463ad2a6cc7ee2f5
#
_cell.length_a   1.000
_cell.length_b   1.000
_cell.length_c   1.000
_cell.angle_alpha   90.00
_cell.angle_beta   90.00
_cell.angle_gamma   90.00
#
_symmetry.space_group_name_H-M   'P 1'
#
loop_
_entity.id
_entity.type
_entity.pdbx_description
1 polymer ?
#
loop_
_entity_poly.entity_id
_entity_poly.type
_entity_poly.pdbx_seq_one_letter_code
_entity_poly.pdbx_strand_id
1 'polypeptide(L)'
;MNIEQMSAIYIMAKAIYNKEERLVNGKEKLFLSHGINKNSFADFYRAFQKMLDGELHTRGISTDLRDYYLSQIYKDYGADKLRIALKAYMDFIYYEEGHNNTIRKIERDIHQKYCCVLSESYTNRTIENEINAY
;
A
#
# COMPACT_ATOMS: atom_id res chain seq x y z
N MET A 1 7.22 -12.71 7.14
CA MET A 1 7.97 -11.98 6.07
C MET A 1 8.81 -10.91 6.74
N ASN A 2 10.09 -10.84 6.40
CA ASN A 2 10.98 -9.86 7.02
C ASN A 2 11.03 -8.55 6.20
N ILE A 3 11.71 -7.54 6.75
CA ILE A 3 11.78 -6.22 6.11
C ILE A 3 12.52 -6.25 4.77
N GLU A 4 13.52 -7.10 4.61
CA GLU A 4 14.23 -7.23 3.33
C GLU A 4 13.30 -7.78 2.24
N GLN A 5 12.49 -8.76 2.58
CA GLN A 5 11.51 -9.32 1.65
C GLN A 5 10.43 -8.29 1.29
N MET A 6 9.91 -7.55 2.27
CA MET A 6 8.91 -6.49 2.01
C MET A 6 9.48 -5.39 1.13
N SER A 7 10.72 -4.99 1.38
CA SER A 7 11.40 -3.99 0.55
C SER A 7 11.57 -4.49 -0.89
N ALA A 8 12.01 -5.73 -1.06
CA ALA A 8 12.19 -6.33 -2.39
C ALA A 8 10.85 -6.43 -3.15
N ILE A 9 9.78 -6.82 -2.45
CA ILE A 9 8.43 -6.88 -3.02
C ILE A 9 7.99 -5.50 -3.49
N TYR A 10 8.15 -4.48 -2.65
CA TYR A 10 7.73 -3.12 -2.98
C TYR A 10 8.51 -2.55 -4.17
N ILE A 11 9.82 -2.71 -4.18
CA ILE A 11 10.68 -2.23 -5.27
C ILE A 11 10.27 -2.90 -6.59
N MET A 12 10.06 -4.20 -6.57
CA MET A 12 9.62 -4.94 -7.77
C MET A 12 8.23 -4.54 -8.21
N ALA A 13 7.30 -4.39 -7.27
CA ALA A 13 5.93 -3.96 -7.58
C ALA A 13 5.93 -2.59 -8.24
N LYS A 14 6.73 -1.66 -7.73
CA LYS A 14 6.90 -0.33 -8.34
C LYS A 14 7.45 -0.42 -9.77
N ALA A 15 8.47 -1.23 -9.98
CA ALA A 15 9.06 -1.40 -11.31
C ALA A 15 8.04 -1.95 -12.31
N ILE A 16 7.23 -2.93 -11.89
CA ILE A 16 6.20 -3.51 -12.74
C ILE A 16 5.09 -2.48 -13.02
N TYR A 17 4.66 -1.75 -12.00
CA TYR A 17 3.64 -0.71 -12.15
C TYR A 17 4.09 0.37 -13.13
N ASN A 18 5.36 0.74 -13.10
CA ASN A 18 5.96 1.74 -13.99
C ASN A 18 6.38 1.16 -15.36
N LYS A 19 6.07 -0.12 -15.62
CA LYS A 19 6.39 -0.82 -16.88
C LYS A 19 7.90 -0.95 -17.15
N GLU A 20 8.71 -0.89 -16.10
CA GLU A 20 10.16 -1.12 -16.17
C GLU A 20 10.50 -2.60 -16.09
N GLU A 21 9.56 -3.44 -15.62
CA GLU A 21 9.72 -4.87 -15.50
C GLU A 21 8.38 -5.55 -15.80
N ARG A 22 8.42 -6.80 -16.24
CA ARG A 22 7.24 -7.61 -16.47
C ARG A 22 6.93 -8.47 -15.24
N LEU A 23 5.64 -8.69 -14.96
CA LEU A 23 5.22 -9.51 -13.82
C LEU A 23 5.84 -10.91 -13.84
N VAL A 24 5.85 -11.56 -15.02
CA VAL A 24 6.43 -12.90 -15.19
C VAL A 24 7.90 -12.93 -14.76
N ASN A 25 8.68 -11.95 -15.20
CA ASN A 25 10.10 -11.86 -14.86
C ASN A 25 10.31 -11.48 -13.41
N GLY A 26 9.50 -10.56 -12.90
CA GLY A 26 9.57 -10.12 -11.50
C GLY A 26 9.31 -11.24 -10.51
N LYS A 27 8.31 -12.08 -10.78
CA LYS A 27 8.01 -13.26 -9.97
C LYS A 27 9.22 -14.19 -9.87
N GLU A 28 9.84 -14.48 -11.01
CA GLU A 28 11.02 -15.35 -11.06
C GLU A 28 12.19 -14.78 -10.28
N LYS A 29 12.49 -13.50 -10.51
CA LYS A 29 13.60 -12.81 -9.83
C LYS A 29 13.45 -12.83 -8.30
N LEU A 30 12.25 -12.55 -7.80
CA LEU A 30 12.00 -12.53 -6.35
C LEU A 30 12.02 -13.94 -5.74
N PHE A 31 11.56 -14.94 -6.48
CA PHE A 31 11.66 -16.31 -6.03
C PHE A 31 13.12 -16.73 -5.88
N LEU A 32 13.95 -16.44 -6.87
CA LEU A 32 15.38 -16.82 -6.86
C LEU A 32 16.18 -16.03 -5.82
N SER A 33 15.91 -14.74 -5.66
CA SER A 33 16.71 -13.86 -4.80
C SER A 33 16.27 -13.87 -3.34
N HIS A 34 14.98 -14.00 -3.05
CA HIS A 34 14.41 -13.82 -1.71
C HIS A 34 13.49 -14.95 -1.27
N GLY A 35 13.31 -15.98 -2.09
CA GLY A 35 12.46 -17.13 -1.76
C GLY A 35 10.97 -16.79 -1.69
N ILE A 36 10.54 -15.74 -2.39
CA ILE A 36 9.14 -15.31 -2.37
C ILE A 36 8.34 -16.16 -3.35
N ASN A 37 7.26 -16.76 -2.86
CA ASN A 37 6.37 -17.60 -3.67
C ASN A 37 5.80 -16.79 -4.84
N LYS A 38 5.87 -17.36 -6.05
CA LYS A 38 5.46 -16.66 -7.28
C LYS A 38 3.98 -16.30 -7.28
N ASN A 39 3.12 -17.21 -6.83
CA ASN A 39 1.67 -16.93 -6.78
C ASN A 39 1.34 -15.88 -5.73
N SER A 40 2.02 -15.95 -4.58
CA SER A 40 1.87 -14.93 -3.53
C SER A 40 2.30 -13.56 -4.03
N PHE A 41 3.42 -13.48 -4.75
CA PHE A 41 3.88 -12.20 -5.28
C PHE A 41 2.87 -11.60 -6.28
N ALA A 42 2.24 -12.43 -7.09
CA ALA A 42 1.20 -11.92 -8.01
C ALA A 42 0.07 -11.22 -7.25
N ASP A 43 -0.35 -11.78 -6.12
CA ASP A 43 -1.36 -11.15 -5.25
C ASP A 43 -0.82 -9.88 -4.58
N PHE A 44 0.44 -9.90 -4.13
CA PHE A 44 1.08 -8.72 -3.53
C PHE A 44 1.19 -7.57 -4.53
N TYR A 45 1.54 -7.87 -5.76
CA TYR A 45 1.60 -6.87 -6.82
C TYR A 45 0.23 -6.28 -7.13
N ARG A 46 -0.80 -7.14 -7.26
CA ARG A 46 -2.17 -6.65 -7.54
C ARG A 46 -2.70 -5.77 -6.43
N ALA A 47 -2.42 -6.13 -5.17
CA ALA A 47 -2.78 -5.28 -4.05
C ALA A 47 -2.13 -3.90 -4.15
N PHE A 48 -0.85 -3.85 -4.49
CA PHE A 48 -0.13 -2.59 -4.70
C PHE A 48 -0.75 -1.76 -5.84
N GLN A 49 -0.97 -2.39 -6.98
CA GLN A 49 -1.58 -1.74 -8.15
C GLN A 49 -2.95 -1.14 -7.80
N LYS A 50 -3.80 -1.92 -7.16
CA LYS A 50 -5.15 -1.48 -6.80
C LYS A 50 -5.12 -0.35 -5.77
N MET A 51 -4.19 -0.40 -4.81
CA MET A 51 -4.01 0.69 -3.85
C MET A 51 -3.64 2.00 -4.56
N LEU A 52 -2.69 1.97 -5.49
CA LEU A 52 -2.32 3.18 -6.23
C LEU A 52 -3.44 3.69 -7.12
N ASP A 53 -4.26 2.81 -7.66
CA ASP A 53 -5.38 3.17 -8.55
C ASP A 53 -6.66 3.53 -7.78
N GLY A 54 -6.69 3.34 -6.46
CA GLY A 54 -7.86 3.59 -5.63
C GLY A 54 -8.98 2.59 -5.81
N GLU A 55 -8.67 1.37 -6.22
CA GLU A 55 -9.65 0.34 -6.55
C GLU A 55 -9.66 -0.77 -5.49
N LEU A 56 -10.82 -1.40 -5.32
CA LEU A 56 -10.97 -2.53 -4.40
C LEU A 56 -10.18 -3.74 -4.88
N HIS A 57 -9.40 -4.31 -3.96
CA HIS A 57 -8.74 -5.61 -4.14
C HIS A 57 -9.25 -6.55 -3.04
N THR A 58 -9.90 -7.64 -3.45
CA THR A 58 -10.62 -8.52 -2.52
C THR A 58 -9.74 -9.58 -1.86
N ARG A 59 -8.53 -9.81 -2.36
CA ARG A 59 -7.59 -10.74 -1.74
C ARG A 59 -6.79 -10.06 -0.66
N GLY A 60 -6.72 -10.71 0.51
CA GLY A 60 -5.92 -10.22 1.62
C GLY A 60 -4.44 -10.41 1.38
N ILE A 61 -3.66 -9.49 1.89
CA ILE A 61 -2.21 -9.63 2.04
C ILE A 61 -1.89 -9.46 3.52
N SER A 62 -0.67 -9.79 3.95
CA SER A 62 -0.32 -9.62 5.35
C SER A 62 -0.47 -8.16 5.78
N THR A 63 -0.88 -7.95 7.03
CA THR A 63 -1.03 -6.60 7.59
C THR A 63 0.29 -5.86 7.61
N ASP A 64 1.40 -6.55 7.84
CA ASP A 64 2.73 -5.96 7.83
C ASP A 64 3.11 -5.43 6.45
N LEU A 65 2.80 -6.18 5.39
CA LEU A 65 3.08 -5.75 4.03
C LEU A 65 2.20 -4.56 3.66
N ARG A 66 0.94 -4.56 4.08
CA ARG A 66 0.03 -3.44 3.84
C ARG A 66 0.53 -2.17 4.51
N ASP A 67 0.93 -2.28 5.77
CA ASP A 67 1.52 -1.16 6.51
C ASP A 67 2.78 -0.65 5.81
N TYR A 68 3.65 -1.54 5.40
CA TYR A 68 4.87 -1.19 4.67
C TYR A 68 4.54 -0.47 3.36
N TYR A 69 3.59 -0.98 2.59
CA TYR A 69 3.14 -0.33 1.35
C TYR A 69 2.68 1.10 1.60
N LEU A 70 1.84 1.32 2.61
CA LEU A 70 1.31 2.65 2.91
C LEU A 70 2.41 3.63 3.27
N SER A 71 3.38 3.20 4.09
CA SER A 71 4.51 4.04 4.47
C SER A 71 5.37 4.42 3.26
N GLN A 72 5.62 3.47 2.37
CA GLN A 72 6.44 3.71 1.19
C GLN A 72 5.70 4.52 0.11
N ILE A 73 4.41 4.31 -0.04
CA ILE A 73 3.58 5.11 -0.95
C ILE A 73 3.59 6.57 -0.50
N TYR A 74 3.45 6.82 0.80
CA TYR A 74 3.53 8.19 1.31
C TYR A 74 4.88 8.82 1.00
N LYS A 75 5.96 8.09 1.26
CA LYS A 75 7.33 8.56 1.05
C LYS A 75 7.62 8.86 -0.43
N ASP A 76 7.21 7.96 -1.32
CA ASP A 76 7.58 8.03 -2.75
C ASP A 76 6.60 8.81 -3.61
N TYR A 77 5.31 8.83 -3.23
CA TYR A 77 4.25 9.44 -4.06
C TYR A 77 3.57 10.62 -3.39
N GLY A 78 3.70 10.78 -2.07
CA GLY A 78 3.12 11.91 -1.36
C GLY A 78 1.70 11.70 -0.83
N ALA A 79 1.15 12.76 -0.25
CA ALA A 79 -0.11 12.73 0.49
C ALA A 79 -1.33 12.39 -0.37
N ASP A 80 -1.39 12.91 -1.59
CA ASP A 80 -2.56 12.69 -2.44
C ASP A 80 -2.68 11.22 -2.86
N LYS A 81 -1.55 10.56 -3.15
CA LYS A 81 -1.53 9.13 -3.49
C LYS A 81 -1.81 8.28 -2.25
N LEU A 82 -1.33 8.68 -1.10
CA LEU A 82 -1.67 8.02 0.17
C LEU A 82 -3.18 8.06 0.41
N ARG A 83 -3.83 9.20 0.18
CA ARG A 83 -5.29 9.33 0.32
C ARG A 83 -6.02 8.33 -0.58
N ILE A 84 -5.58 8.19 -1.83
CA ILE A 84 -6.17 7.26 -2.80
C ILE A 84 -5.99 5.80 -2.31
N ALA A 85 -4.79 5.48 -1.83
CA ALA A 85 -4.49 4.14 -1.30
C ALA A 85 -5.31 3.83 -0.04
N LEU A 86 -5.53 4.82 0.82
CA LEU A 86 -6.35 4.65 2.04
C LEU A 86 -7.82 4.42 1.70
N LYS A 87 -8.33 5.04 0.65
CA LYS A 87 -9.68 4.76 0.17
C LYS A 87 -9.81 3.28 -0.27
N ALA A 88 -8.87 2.81 -1.06
CA ALA A 88 -8.86 1.42 -1.51
C ALA A 88 -8.75 0.45 -0.32
N TYR A 89 -7.93 0.78 0.66
CA TYR A 89 -7.78 -0.02 1.88
C TYR A 89 -9.08 -0.06 2.69
N MET A 90 -9.77 1.06 2.84
CA MET A 90 -11.04 1.08 3.57
C MET A 90 -12.11 0.26 2.86
N ASP A 91 -12.15 0.30 1.53
CA ASP A 91 -13.05 -0.53 0.74
C ASP A 91 -12.77 -2.02 1.00
N PHE A 92 -11.51 -2.42 1.09
CA PHE A 92 -11.10 -3.79 1.44
C PHE A 92 -11.55 -4.15 2.86
N ILE A 93 -11.37 -3.27 3.83
CA ILE A 93 -11.79 -3.50 5.23
C ILE A 93 -13.31 -3.75 5.29
N TYR A 94 -14.09 -2.91 4.64
CA TYR A 94 -15.54 -3.09 4.58
C TYR A 94 -15.93 -4.39 3.90
N TYR A 95 -15.25 -4.75 2.82
CA TYR A 95 -15.50 -6.01 2.12
C TYR A 95 -15.25 -7.21 3.04
N GLU A 96 -14.13 -7.24 3.73
CA GLU A 96 -13.77 -8.33 4.64
C GLU A 96 -14.71 -8.41 5.84
N GLU A 97 -15.07 -7.27 6.43
CA GLU A 97 -15.99 -7.23 7.57
C GLU A 97 -17.38 -7.72 7.17
N GLY A 98 -17.84 -7.35 5.99
CA GLY A 98 -19.13 -7.79 5.46
C GLY A 98 -19.18 -9.29 5.17
N HIS A 99 -18.07 -9.87 4.67
CA HIS A 99 -18.00 -11.29 4.34
C HIS A 99 -17.86 -12.18 5.58
N ASN A 100 -17.07 -11.76 6.56
CA ASN A 100 -16.75 -12.56 7.74
C ASN A 100 -17.56 -12.19 8.96
N ASN A 101 -18.38 -11.15 8.85
CA ASN A 101 -19.22 -10.63 9.93
C ASN A 101 -18.40 -10.33 11.21
N THR A 102 -17.19 -9.82 11.04
CA THR A 102 -16.22 -9.58 12.12
C THR A 102 -15.52 -8.25 11.87
N ILE A 103 -15.34 -7.45 12.92
CA ILE A 103 -14.59 -6.19 12.82
C ILE A 103 -13.09 -6.47 12.73
N ARG A 104 -12.44 -5.87 11.75
CA ARG A 104 -11.01 -6.05 11.48
C ARG A 104 -10.21 -4.97 12.22
N LYS A 105 -10.04 -5.16 13.51
CA LYS A 105 -9.45 -4.14 14.38
C LYS A 105 -8.02 -3.75 13.98
N ILE A 106 -7.16 -4.73 13.70
CA ILE A 106 -5.75 -4.46 13.32
C ILE A 106 -5.70 -3.65 12.04
N GLU A 107 -6.50 -4.03 11.05
CA GLU A 107 -6.60 -3.31 9.78
C GLU A 107 -7.11 -1.88 9.99
N ARG A 108 -8.13 -1.71 10.83
CA ARG A 108 -8.66 -0.39 11.14
C ARG A 108 -7.64 0.50 11.86
N ASP A 109 -6.86 -0.08 12.76
CA ASP A 109 -5.82 0.66 13.49
C ASP A 109 -4.71 1.14 12.53
N ILE A 110 -4.30 0.31 11.58
CA ILE A 110 -3.33 0.69 10.55
C ILE A 110 -3.91 1.81 9.69
N HIS A 111 -5.14 1.66 9.22
CA HIS A 111 -5.81 2.68 8.44
C HIS A 111 -5.85 4.02 9.18
N GLN A 112 -6.26 3.99 10.45
CA GLN A 112 -6.34 5.19 11.29
C GLN A 112 -4.96 5.86 11.48
N LYS A 113 -3.91 5.07 11.65
CA LYS A 113 -2.55 5.59 11.77
C LYS A 113 -2.19 6.47 10.56
N TYR A 114 -2.48 5.98 9.35
CA TYR A 114 -2.16 6.72 8.13
C TYR A 114 -3.15 7.86 7.85
N CYS A 115 -4.38 7.77 8.32
CA CYS A 115 -5.29 8.92 8.31
C CYS A 115 -4.73 10.07 9.14
N CYS A 116 -4.12 9.78 10.29
CA CYS A 116 -3.45 10.80 11.11
C CYS A 116 -2.25 11.41 10.39
N VAL A 117 -1.42 10.59 9.75
CA VAL A 117 -0.28 11.07 8.94
C VAL A 117 -0.78 12.00 7.84
N LEU A 118 -1.84 11.61 7.14
CA LEU A 118 -2.45 12.40 6.05
C LEU A 118 -2.99 13.73 6.57
N SER A 119 -3.69 13.71 7.69
CA SER A 119 -4.23 14.92 8.33
C SER A 119 -3.13 15.90 8.71
N GLU A 120 -2.04 15.43 9.31
CA GLU A 120 -0.88 16.26 9.66
C GLU A 120 -0.25 16.87 8.41
N SER A 121 -0.10 16.10 7.33
CA SER A 121 0.45 16.57 6.07
C SER A 121 -0.36 17.73 5.48
N TYR A 122 -1.69 17.61 5.47
CA TYR A 122 -2.56 18.68 4.96
C TYR A 122 -2.55 19.90 5.87
N THR A 123 -2.50 19.73 7.17
CA THR A 123 -2.39 20.84 8.13
C THR A 123 -1.10 21.61 7.91
N ASN A 124 0.02 20.92 7.76
CA ASN A 124 1.32 21.56 7.50
C ASN A 124 1.31 22.34 6.19
N ARG A 125 0.71 21.79 5.13
CA ARG A 125 0.56 22.47 3.85
C ARG A 125 -0.25 23.75 3.96
N THR A 126 -1.32 23.74 4.72
CA THR A 126 -2.18 24.90 4.94
C THR A 126 -1.40 26.00 5.68
N ILE A 127 -0.65 25.63 6.72
CA ILE A 127 0.19 26.58 7.48
C ILE A 127 1.24 27.21 6.55
N GLU A 128 1.94 26.40 5.75
CA GLU A 128 2.93 26.91 4.81
C GLU A 128 2.32 27.90 3.79
N ASN A 129 1.15 27.57 3.27
CA ASN A 129 0.44 28.46 2.33
C ASN A 129 0.05 29.77 2.98
N GLU A 130 -0.40 29.76 4.24
CA GLU A 130 -0.73 30.96 4.99
C GLU A 130 0.51 31.82 5.22
N ILE A 131 1.64 31.22 5.61
CA ILE A 131 2.91 31.93 5.80
C ILE A 131 3.37 32.56 4.50
N ASN A 132 3.29 31.85 3.38
CA ASN A 132 3.74 32.33 2.07
C ASN A 132 2.83 33.43 1.48
N ALA A 133 1.60 33.54 1.99
CA ALA A 133 0.67 34.59 1.55
C ALA A 133 0.99 35.97 2.15
N TYR A 134 1.81 36.00 3.17
CA TYR A 134 2.24 37.25 3.82
C TYR A 134 3.67 37.60 3.39
#